data_94484097bd854dcdb31db011ac655ef3
#
_entry.id   94484097bd854dcdb31db011ac655ef3
#
_cell.length_a   1.000
_cell.length_b   1.000
_cell.length_c   1.000
_cell.angle_alpha   90.00
_cell.angle_beta   90.00
_cell.angle_gamma   90.00
#
_symmetry.space_group_name_H-M   'P 1'
#
loop_
_entity.id
_entity.type
_entity.pdbx_description
1 polymer ?
#
loop_
_entity_poly.entity_id
_entity_poly.type
_entity_poly.pdbx_seq_one_letter_code
_entity_poly.pdbx_strand_id
1 'polypeptide(L)'
;MVKDSLGLLEVAGLLGAITASDAMVKAANVRLIGIEKARGLGWMTVKVAGDVAAVEAAVQTGVAITKGMNLYVAHKVIPRPAEGLVESFNDDFTDKPAKVADETEKPQLDEKVVEVLDEIVSKIIEPKSSKSTGTKKITPKKNTKKK
;
A
#
# COMPACT_ATOMS: atom_id res chain seq x y z
N MET A 1 -23.06 -26.60 -4.76
CA MET A 1 -22.22 -25.46 -4.37
C MET A 1 -20.79 -25.74 -4.88
N VAL A 2 -20.26 -24.88 -5.73
CA VAL A 2 -18.86 -24.97 -6.13
C VAL A 2 -18.06 -24.52 -4.91
N LYS A 3 -17.23 -25.40 -4.35
CA LYS A 3 -16.36 -25.03 -3.24
C LYS A 3 -15.19 -24.24 -3.79
N ASP A 4 -14.93 -23.07 -3.26
CA ASP A 4 -13.79 -22.25 -3.62
C ASP A 4 -12.50 -23.04 -3.45
N SER A 5 -11.58 -22.94 -4.40
CA SER A 5 -10.22 -23.42 -4.22
C SER A 5 -9.41 -22.41 -3.40
N LEU A 6 -8.35 -22.88 -2.77
CA LEU A 6 -7.48 -22.07 -1.92
C LEU A 6 -6.10 -21.95 -2.56
N GLY A 7 -5.62 -20.73 -2.74
CA GLY A 7 -4.26 -20.41 -3.18
C GLY A 7 -3.45 -19.83 -2.04
N LEU A 8 -2.25 -20.33 -1.86
CA LEU A 8 -1.30 -19.90 -0.84
C LEU A 8 0.01 -19.52 -1.52
N LEU A 9 0.53 -18.33 -1.21
CA LEU A 9 1.84 -17.88 -1.67
C LEU A 9 2.63 -17.34 -0.50
N GLU A 10 3.78 -17.93 -0.23
CA GLU A 10 4.69 -17.50 0.83
C GLU A 10 5.84 -16.71 0.25
N VAL A 11 6.12 -15.54 0.84
CA VAL A 11 7.12 -14.59 0.37
C VAL A 11 7.89 -13.98 1.54
N ALA A 12 9.11 -13.52 1.29
CA ALA A 12 9.90 -12.82 2.27
C ALA A 12 9.46 -11.34 2.37
N GLY A 13 9.08 -10.93 3.58
CA GLY A 13 8.77 -9.53 3.91
C GLY A 13 7.40 -9.03 3.43
N LEU A 14 6.91 -7.99 4.10
CA LEU A 14 5.60 -7.39 3.85
C LEU A 14 5.51 -6.76 2.45
N LEU A 15 6.58 -6.14 1.96
CA LEU A 15 6.60 -5.52 0.62
C LEU A 15 6.29 -6.57 -0.47
N GLY A 16 6.95 -7.74 -0.41
CA GLY A 16 6.69 -8.84 -1.33
C GLY A 16 5.25 -9.32 -1.26
N ALA A 17 4.68 -9.44 -0.06
CA ALA A 17 3.32 -9.89 0.14
C ALA A 17 2.28 -8.91 -0.43
N ILE A 18 2.43 -7.61 -0.20
CA ILE A 18 1.53 -6.58 -0.73
C ILE A 18 1.61 -6.53 -2.26
N THR A 19 2.83 -6.51 -2.82
CA THR A 19 3.02 -6.47 -4.27
C THR A 19 2.44 -7.71 -4.95
N ALA A 20 2.67 -8.89 -4.37
CA ALA A 20 2.13 -10.13 -4.88
C ALA A 20 0.59 -10.17 -4.80
N SER A 21 0.00 -9.81 -3.67
CA SER A 21 -1.46 -9.83 -3.48
C SER A 21 -2.18 -8.89 -4.45
N ASP A 22 -1.66 -7.68 -4.67
CA ASP A 22 -2.21 -6.73 -5.66
C ASP A 22 -2.18 -7.33 -7.07
N ALA A 23 -1.05 -7.90 -7.47
CA ALA A 23 -0.91 -8.52 -8.77
C ALA A 23 -1.80 -9.76 -8.96
N MET A 24 -1.92 -10.60 -7.94
CA MET A 24 -2.77 -11.79 -7.96
C MET A 24 -4.25 -11.44 -8.15
N VAL A 25 -4.75 -10.44 -7.42
CA VAL A 25 -6.15 -9.99 -7.51
C VAL A 25 -6.44 -9.30 -8.85
N LYS A 26 -5.46 -8.62 -9.43
CA LYS A 26 -5.59 -7.98 -10.74
C LYS A 26 -5.49 -8.97 -11.91
N ALA A 27 -4.77 -10.06 -11.74
CA ALA A 27 -4.53 -11.05 -12.80
C ALA A 27 -5.72 -11.99 -13.05
N ALA A 28 -6.51 -12.30 -12.03
CA ALA A 28 -7.61 -13.25 -12.12
C ALA A 28 -8.75 -12.91 -11.14
N ASN A 29 -9.93 -13.44 -11.39
CA ASN A 29 -11.09 -13.26 -10.52
C ASN A 29 -10.96 -14.11 -9.25
N VAL A 30 -10.13 -13.64 -8.32
CA VAL A 30 -9.93 -14.25 -7.01
C VAL A 30 -10.21 -13.25 -5.88
N ARG A 31 -10.62 -13.76 -4.74
CA ARG A 31 -10.82 -12.99 -3.53
C ARG A 31 -9.59 -13.14 -2.63
N LEU A 32 -9.02 -12.03 -2.21
CA LEU A 32 -7.97 -12.04 -1.19
C LEU A 32 -8.61 -12.37 0.17
N ILE A 33 -8.18 -13.46 0.80
CA ILE A 33 -8.60 -13.84 2.15
C ILE A 33 -7.82 -13.01 3.16
N GLY A 34 -6.50 -12.91 2.98
CA GLY A 34 -5.65 -12.12 3.86
C GLY A 34 -4.17 -12.38 3.64
N ILE A 35 -3.37 -11.66 4.40
CA ILE A 35 -1.91 -11.80 4.46
C ILE A 35 -1.55 -12.09 5.92
N GLU A 36 -0.96 -13.25 6.17
CA GLU A 36 -0.59 -13.70 7.52
C GLU A 36 0.92 -13.71 7.67
N LYS A 37 1.40 -13.30 8.84
CA LYS A 37 2.81 -13.36 9.18
C LYS A 37 3.17 -14.77 9.64
N ALA A 38 4.05 -15.44 8.91
CA ALA A 38 4.62 -16.71 9.36
C ALA A 38 5.58 -16.49 10.54
N ARG A 39 5.72 -17.49 11.39
CA ARG A 39 6.66 -17.42 12.52
C ARG A 39 8.09 -17.59 12.03
N GLY A 40 8.96 -16.67 12.40
CA GLY A 40 10.37 -16.64 12.02
C GLY A 40 10.63 -15.98 10.66
N LEU A 41 11.86 -15.64 10.38
CA LEU A 41 12.44 -15.12 9.13
C LEU A 41 11.71 -13.94 8.43
N GLY A 42 10.62 -13.42 9.00
CA GLY A 42 9.84 -12.33 8.38
C GLY A 42 9.03 -12.73 7.15
N TRP A 43 8.74 -14.02 6.98
CA TRP A 43 7.92 -14.51 5.88
C TRP A 43 6.45 -14.16 6.07
N MET A 44 5.77 -13.99 4.95
CA MET A 44 4.36 -13.64 4.89
C MET A 44 3.64 -14.58 3.94
N THR A 45 2.47 -15.08 4.34
CA THR A 45 1.62 -15.95 3.51
C THR A 45 0.44 -15.16 2.98
N VAL A 46 0.36 -14.98 1.66
CA VAL A 46 -0.80 -14.44 0.95
C VAL A 46 -1.78 -15.56 0.69
N LYS A 47 -3.06 -15.35 1.02
CA LYS A 47 -4.14 -16.34 0.88
C LYS A 47 -5.21 -15.81 -0.06
N VAL A 48 -5.56 -16.56 -1.10
CA VAL A 48 -6.63 -16.20 -2.06
C VAL A 48 -7.59 -17.36 -2.25
N ALA A 49 -8.85 -17.05 -2.56
CA ALA A 49 -9.88 -18.03 -2.88
C ALA A 49 -10.64 -17.66 -4.15
N GLY A 50 -11.15 -18.67 -4.85
CA GLY A 50 -11.92 -18.54 -6.07
C GLY A 50 -11.99 -19.85 -6.85
N ASP A 51 -12.36 -19.77 -8.13
CA ASP A 51 -12.30 -20.92 -9.03
C ASP A 51 -10.89 -21.46 -9.18
N VAL A 52 -10.74 -22.79 -9.39
CA VAL A 52 -9.43 -23.46 -9.49
C VAL A 52 -8.52 -22.78 -10.52
N ALA A 53 -9.03 -22.56 -11.73
CA ALA A 53 -8.25 -21.95 -12.82
C ALA A 53 -7.85 -20.50 -12.50
N ALA A 54 -8.75 -19.73 -11.89
CA ALA A 54 -8.47 -18.36 -11.46
C ALA A 54 -7.42 -18.32 -10.36
N VAL A 55 -7.52 -19.21 -9.38
CA VAL A 55 -6.53 -19.30 -8.29
C VAL A 55 -5.17 -19.75 -8.80
N GLU A 56 -5.11 -20.70 -9.73
CA GLU A 56 -3.85 -21.11 -10.36
C GLU A 56 -3.19 -19.95 -11.11
N ALA A 57 -3.95 -19.23 -11.94
CA ALA A 57 -3.44 -18.08 -12.69
C ALA A 57 -2.95 -16.96 -11.75
N ALA A 58 -3.72 -16.65 -10.71
CA ALA A 58 -3.35 -15.67 -9.69
C ALA A 58 -2.05 -16.05 -8.99
N VAL A 59 -1.96 -17.30 -8.48
CA VAL A 59 -0.77 -17.78 -7.78
C VAL A 59 0.46 -17.78 -8.69
N GLN A 60 0.33 -18.23 -9.96
CA GLN A 60 1.42 -18.18 -10.92
C GLN A 60 1.92 -16.75 -11.18
N THR A 61 1.01 -15.79 -11.28
CA THR A 61 1.36 -14.36 -11.42
C THR A 61 2.13 -13.86 -10.21
N GLY A 62 1.65 -14.16 -9.00
CA GLY A 62 2.34 -13.80 -7.76
C GLY A 62 3.74 -14.43 -7.66
N VAL A 63 3.86 -15.70 -8.05
CA VAL A 63 5.15 -16.43 -8.10
C VAL A 63 6.13 -15.76 -9.07
N ALA A 64 5.68 -15.40 -10.28
CA ALA A 64 6.52 -14.75 -11.28
C ALA A 64 7.09 -13.43 -10.78
N ILE A 65 6.24 -12.58 -10.19
CA ILE A 65 6.65 -11.28 -9.66
C ILE A 65 7.61 -11.44 -8.48
N THR A 66 7.29 -12.30 -7.52
CA THR A 66 8.12 -12.47 -6.32
C THR A 66 9.44 -13.14 -6.60
N LYS A 67 9.53 -14.03 -7.61
CA LYS A 67 10.80 -14.56 -8.12
C LYS A 67 11.66 -13.46 -8.75
N GLY A 68 11.06 -12.55 -9.52
CA GLY A 68 11.76 -11.39 -10.08
C GLY A 68 12.34 -10.45 -9.03
N MET A 69 11.72 -10.40 -7.85
CA MET A 69 12.16 -9.62 -6.69
C MET A 69 13.11 -10.39 -5.74
N ASN A 70 13.39 -11.66 -5.98
CA ASN A 70 14.10 -12.57 -5.06
C ASN A 70 13.43 -12.71 -3.68
N LEU A 71 12.11 -12.60 -3.62
CA LEU A 71 11.32 -12.68 -2.39
C LEU A 71 10.45 -13.94 -2.31
N TYR A 72 10.42 -14.76 -3.35
CA TYR A 72 9.65 -16.01 -3.40
C TYR A 72 10.20 -17.05 -2.42
N VAL A 73 9.29 -17.68 -1.66
CA VAL A 73 9.61 -18.80 -0.75
C VAL A 73 8.94 -20.08 -1.21
N ALA A 74 7.60 -20.12 -1.21
CA ALA A 74 6.83 -21.31 -1.55
C ALA A 74 5.42 -20.93 -2.06
N HIS A 75 4.73 -21.86 -2.71
CA HIS A 75 3.32 -21.71 -3.03
C HIS A 75 2.59 -23.05 -3.04
N LYS A 76 1.28 -23.02 -2.88
CA LYS A 76 0.41 -24.18 -2.99
C LYS A 76 -0.97 -23.74 -3.48
N VAL A 77 -1.56 -24.56 -4.36
CA VAL A 77 -2.98 -24.50 -4.72
C VAL A 77 -3.67 -25.75 -4.21
N ILE A 78 -4.82 -25.59 -3.58
CA ILE A 78 -5.67 -26.67 -3.06
C ILE A 78 -7.03 -26.55 -3.77
N PRO A 79 -7.29 -27.34 -4.82
CA PRO A 79 -8.51 -27.22 -5.64
C PRO A 79 -9.80 -27.50 -4.88
N ARG A 80 -9.74 -28.35 -3.88
CA ARG A 80 -10.90 -28.72 -3.03
C ARG A 80 -10.48 -28.80 -1.58
N PRO A 81 -10.42 -27.66 -0.88
CA PRO A 81 -10.12 -27.69 0.54
C PRO A 81 -11.22 -28.45 1.31
N ALA A 82 -10.84 -29.07 2.42
CA ALA A 82 -11.80 -29.67 3.34
C ALA A 82 -12.79 -28.64 3.87
N GLU A 83 -13.97 -29.08 4.32
CA GLU A 83 -14.93 -28.19 4.95
C GLU A 83 -14.33 -27.55 6.21
N GLY A 84 -14.60 -26.26 6.40
CA GLY A 84 -14.07 -25.49 7.53
C GLY A 84 -12.64 -24.99 7.34
N LEU A 85 -11.89 -25.46 6.32
CA LEU A 85 -10.51 -25.00 6.14
C LEU A 85 -10.44 -23.55 5.68
N VAL A 86 -11.28 -23.15 4.72
CA VAL A 86 -11.31 -21.77 4.21
C VAL A 86 -11.84 -20.81 5.29
N GLU A 87 -12.84 -21.24 6.02
CA GLU A 87 -13.44 -20.50 7.12
C GLU A 87 -12.45 -20.27 8.26
N SER A 88 -11.61 -21.27 8.58
CA SER A 88 -10.59 -21.12 9.63
C SER A 88 -9.50 -20.07 9.30
N PHE A 89 -9.39 -19.68 8.04
CA PHE A 89 -8.51 -18.58 7.63
C PHE A 89 -9.20 -17.21 7.59
N ASN A 90 -10.54 -17.17 7.69
CA ASN A 90 -11.32 -15.94 7.68
C ASN A 90 -11.45 -15.30 9.06
N ASP A 91 -11.16 -16.02 10.14
CA ASP A 91 -11.39 -15.54 11.51
C ASP A 91 -10.59 -14.30 11.89
N ASP A 92 -9.48 -14.04 11.21
CA ASP A 92 -8.66 -12.84 11.45
C ASP A 92 -9.07 -11.63 10.60
N PHE A 93 -9.94 -11.83 9.58
CA PHE A 93 -10.37 -10.78 8.64
C PHE A 93 -11.88 -10.67 8.46
N THR A 94 -12.68 -11.40 9.26
CA THR A 94 -14.09 -11.03 9.35
C THR A 94 -14.16 -9.61 9.86
N ASP A 95 -14.90 -8.76 9.11
CA ASP A 95 -15.44 -7.46 9.46
C ASP A 95 -15.96 -7.38 10.92
N LYS A 96 -15.09 -7.61 11.89
CA LYS A 96 -15.17 -6.81 13.09
C LYS A 96 -14.82 -5.43 12.55
N PRO A 97 -15.81 -4.52 12.41
CA PRO A 97 -15.46 -3.12 12.24
C PRO A 97 -14.37 -2.94 13.28
N ALA A 98 -13.17 -2.55 12.84
CA ALA A 98 -12.21 -2.09 13.80
C ALA A 98 -13.08 -1.27 14.72
N LYS A 99 -13.21 -1.66 16.00
CA LYS A 99 -13.63 -0.72 17.00
C LYS A 99 -12.63 0.38 16.79
N VAL A 100 -12.99 1.32 15.94
CA VAL A 100 -12.49 2.65 16.02
C VAL A 100 -12.83 2.92 17.47
N ALA A 101 -11.88 2.67 18.33
CA ALA A 101 -11.90 3.31 19.61
C ALA A 101 -12.20 4.73 19.21
N ASP A 102 -13.36 5.19 19.60
CA ASP A 102 -13.74 6.59 19.57
C ASP A 102 -12.82 7.27 20.59
N GLU A 103 -11.54 7.18 20.30
CA GLU A 103 -10.50 8.03 20.81
C GLU A 103 -10.54 9.28 19.95
N THR A 104 -11.58 10.07 20.22
CA THR A 104 -11.49 11.51 20.24
C THR A 104 -10.55 11.94 21.40
N GLU A 105 -9.45 11.25 21.56
CA GLU A 105 -8.25 11.84 22.10
C GLU A 105 -7.57 12.55 20.90
N LYS A 106 -7.99 13.81 20.70
CA LYS A 106 -7.11 14.80 20.12
C LYS A 106 -5.79 14.63 20.86
N PRO A 107 -4.65 14.39 20.15
CA PRO A 107 -3.37 14.42 20.82
C PRO A 107 -3.32 15.75 21.56
N GLN A 108 -3.34 15.71 22.88
CA GLN A 108 -3.00 16.86 23.69
C GLN A 108 -1.54 17.16 23.35
N LEU A 109 -1.34 18.04 22.35
CA LEU A 109 -0.05 18.66 22.20
C LEU A 109 0.20 19.39 23.52
N ASP A 110 1.29 19.04 24.19
CA ASP A 110 1.75 19.77 25.37
C ASP A 110 1.71 21.25 25.05
N GLU A 111 1.09 22.06 25.92
CA GLU A 111 0.98 23.53 25.75
C GLU A 111 2.34 24.17 25.41
N LYS A 112 3.44 23.61 25.92
CA LYS A 112 4.81 24.00 25.54
C LYS A 112 5.16 23.80 24.06
N VAL A 113 4.60 22.78 23.39
CA VAL A 113 4.87 22.51 21.98
C VAL A 113 4.09 23.49 21.10
N VAL A 114 2.88 23.87 21.52
CA VAL A 114 2.06 24.88 20.82
C VAL A 114 2.74 26.25 20.90
N GLU A 115 3.24 26.64 22.08
CA GLU A 115 3.92 27.92 22.29
C GLU A 115 5.22 28.05 21.47
N VAL A 116 5.99 26.96 21.36
CA VAL A 116 7.20 26.92 20.53
C VAL A 116 6.88 26.97 19.04
N LEU A 117 5.80 26.32 18.60
CA LEU A 117 5.35 26.38 17.21
C LEU A 117 4.88 27.77 16.81
N ASP A 118 4.14 28.46 17.65
CA ASP A 118 3.68 29.84 17.39
C ASP A 118 4.86 30.82 17.34
N GLU A 119 5.88 30.64 18.19
CA GLU A 119 7.10 31.45 18.15
C GLU A 119 7.92 31.22 16.86
N ILE A 120 7.99 29.98 16.36
CA ILE A 120 8.67 29.66 15.10
C ILE A 120 7.90 30.22 13.90
N VAL A 121 6.57 30.08 13.89
CA VAL A 121 5.71 30.60 12.83
C VAL A 121 5.78 32.12 12.75
N SER A 122 5.78 32.84 13.90
CA SER A 122 5.89 34.30 13.91
C SER A 122 7.24 34.78 13.38
N LYS A 123 8.34 34.04 13.63
CA LYS A 123 9.67 34.37 13.10
C LYS A 123 9.83 34.11 11.60
N ILE A 124 9.03 33.20 11.03
CA ILE A 124 9.07 32.84 9.61
C ILE A 124 8.21 33.82 8.76
N ILE A 125 7.17 34.40 9.33
CA ILE A 125 6.18 35.25 8.63
C ILE A 125 6.55 36.73 8.65
N GLU A 126 7.66 37.16 9.25
CA GLU A 126 8.09 38.57 9.12
C GLU A 126 8.41 38.89 7.67
N PRO A 127 7.67 39.81 7.00
CA PRO A 127 7.97 40.20 5.62
C PRO A 127 9.22 41.07 5.62
N LYS A 128 10.30 40.52 5.05
CA LYS A 128 11.48 41.36 4.72
C LYS A 128 11.04 42.45 3.78
N SER A 129 10.94 43.65 4.32
CA SER A 129 10.70 44.90 3.60
C SER A 129 11.64 45.01 2.42
N SER A 130 11.09 45.03 1.21
CA SER A 130 11.78 45.19 -0.05
C SER A 130 12.29 46.60 -0.17
N LYS A 131 13.61 46.79 -0.24
CA LYS A 131 14.23 47.99 -0.79
C LYS A 131 14.01 48.03 -2.29
N SER A 132 13.31 49.06 -2.75
CA SER A 132 13.14 49.41 -4.15
C SER A 132 14.48 49.76 -4.79
N THR A 133 14.81 49.17 -5.92
CA THR A 133 15.80 49.70 -6.85
C THR A 133 15.34 49.53 -8.30
N GLY A 134 15.04 50.67 -8.91
CA GLY A 134 15.40 51.02 -10.27
C GLY A 134 14.81 50.23 -11.45
N THR A 135 13.68 50.70 -11.92
CA THR A 135 13.11 50.39 -13.24
C THR A 135 14.11 50.78 -14.36
N LYS A 136 14.68 49.82 -15.09
CA LYS A 136 15.32 50.07 -16.38
C LYS A 136 14.39 49.55 -17.50
N LYS A 137 13.83 50.56 -18.20
CA LYS A 137 13.02 50.42 -19.41
C LYS A 137 13.86 49.79 -20.52
N ILE A 138 13.51 48.64 -21.05
CA ILE A 138 14.09 48.07 -22.25
C ILE A 138 13.03 48.10 -23.34
N THR A 139 13.29 48.95 -24.35
CA THR A 139 12.51 49.06 -25.60
C THR A 139 12.78 47.88 -26.54
N PRO A 140 11.76 47.36 -27.26
CA PRO A 140 11.95 46.26 -28.19
C PRO A 140 12.51 46.74 -29.54
N LYS A 141 13.62 46.12 -29.98
CA LYS A 141 14.14 46.30 -31.34
C LYS A 141 13.29 45.48 -32.32
N LYS A 142 12.70 46.21 -33.25
CA LYS A 142 12.10 45.75 -34.49
C LYS A 142 13.16 45.07 -35.37
N ASN A 143 12.93 43.83 -35.76
CA ASN A 143 13.78 43.18 -36.78
C ASN A 143 12.97 43.04 -38.06
N THR A 144 13.34 43.85 -39.06
CA THR A 144 12.83 43.86 -40.42
C THR A 144 13.50 42.77 -41.24
N LYS A 145 12.66 41.97 -41.90
CA LYS A 145 13.04 41.05 -42.99
C LYS A 145 13.72 41.76 -44.15
N LYS A 146 14.72 41.15 -44.76
CA LYS A 146 14.93 41.17 -46.20
C LYS A 146 15.64 39.91 -46.71
N LYS A 147 14.98 39.32 -47.72
CA LYS A 147 15.35 38.39 -48.77
C LYS A 147 15.74 36.98 -48.41
#